data_01be226a3bef574e7ac177db26296253
#
_entry.id   01be226a3bef574e7ac177db26296253
#
_cell.length_a   1.000
_cell.length_b   1.000
_cell.length_c   1.000
_cell.angle_alpha   90.00
_cell.angle_beta   90.00
_cell.angle_gamma   90.00
#
_symmetry.space_group_name_H-M   'P 1'
#
loop_
_entity.id
_entity.type
_entity.pdbx_description
1 polymer ?
#
loop_
_entity_poly.entity_id
_entity_poly.type
_entity_poly.pdbx_seq_one_letter_code
_entity_poly.pdbx_strand_id
1 'polypeptide(L)'
;MKHTLKIRALLLLLTILFVLCAVTGRCAMRGEIDRSVVKSLDLNNYMGRWYEVARFDHSFERGMSNVTAEYTLQPDGMVRVINRGVRDGKPQEAIGKAKTTAEAGRLRVSFFMFFYSDYNILAMGKDGEWALVGSRSPKYLWILSRTPKMSQAVISHILQLARERGYDTSELIFDASYVD
;
A
#
# COMPACT_ATOMS: atom_id res chain seq x y z
N MET A 1 38.33 47.96 -19.62
CA MET A 1 37.09 48.18 -18.86
C MET A 1 35.89 47.38 -19.37
N LYS A 2 35.60 47.30 -20.66
CA LYS A 2 34.41 46.57 -21.18
C LYS A 2 34.49 45.02 -21.04
N HIS A 3 35.67 44.41 -21.03
CA HIS A 3 35.86 42.96 -20.91
C HIS A 3 35.62 42.44 -19.48
N THR A 4 36.08 43.17 -18.47
CA THR A 4 35.91 42.80 -17.05
C THR A 4 34.45 42.87 -16.60
N LEU A 5 33.67 43.80 -17.20
CA LEU A 5 32.22 43.91 -16.90
C LEU A 5 31.43 42.73 -17.46
N LYS A 6 31.79 42.23 -18.65
CA LYS A 6 31.12 41.04 -19.27
C LYS A 6 31.41 39.76 -18.50
N ILE A 7 32.63 39.57 -17.98
CA ILE A 7 33.00 38.39 -17.18
C ILE A 7 32.28 38.41 -15.83
N ARG A 8 32.17 39.59 -15.18
CA ARG A 8 31.41 39.71 -13.92
C ARG A 8 29.90 39.44 -14.10
N ALA A 9 29.32 39.92 -15.20
CA ALA A 9 27.91 39.65 -15.52
C ALA A 9 27.67 38.16 -15.82
N LEU A 10 28.58 37.49 -16.51
CA LEU A 10 28.47 36.05 -16.79
C LEU A 10 28.61 35.19 -15.52
N LEU A 11 29.52 35.57 -14.60
CA LEU A 11 29.67 34.89 -13.30
C LEU A 11 28.46 35.10 -12.40
N LEU A 12 27.83 36.29 -12.41
CA LEU A 12 26.61 36.55 -11.67
C LEU A 12 25.43 35.74 -12.23
N LEU A 13 25.29 35.59 -13.55
CA LEU A 13 24.27 34.78 -14.19
C LEU A 13 24.44 33.29 -13.86
N LEU A 14 25.68 32.79 -13.84
CA LEU A 14 25.97 31.39 -13.46
C LEU A 14 25.65 31.11 -11.98
N THR A 15 25.92 32.05 -11.07
CA THR A 15 25.60 31.90 -9.65
C THR A 15 24.09 31.95 -9.41
N ILE A 16 23.33 32.82 -10.11
CA ILE A 16 21.89 32.90 -10.03
C ILE A 16 21.26 31.60 -10.58
N LEU A 17 21.77 31.05 -11.68
CA LEU A 17 21.32 29.79 -12.25
C LEU A 17 21.57 28.61 -11.31
N PHE A 18 22.71 28.61 -10.60
CA PHE A 18 23.06 27.57 -9.64
C PHE A 18 22.17 27.62 -8.37
N VAL A 19 21.87 28.86 -7.90
CA VAL A 19 20.96 29.06 -6.75
C VAL A 19 19.53 28.74 -7.14
N LEU A 20 19.06 29.06 -8.36
CA LEU A 20 17.74 28.68 -8.84
C LEU A 20 17.61 27.17 -8.98
N CYS A 21 18.63 26.46 -9.45
CA CYS A 21 18.66 24.99 -9.50
C CYS A 21 18.64 24.35 -8.10
N ALA A 22 19.26 24.98 -7.10
CA ALA A 22 19.25 24.49 -5.72
C ALA A 22 17.91 24.71 -5.02
N VAL A 23 17.11 25.71 -5.44
CA VAL A 23 15.80 26.00 -4.87
C VAL A 23 14.68 25.21 -5.56
N THR A 24 14.82 24.87 -6.84
CA THR A 24 13.87 24.05 -7.60
C THR A 24 14.20 22.56 -7.58
N GLY A 25 15.36 22.19 -7.06
CA GLY A 25 15.90 20.82 -7.02
C GLY A 25 15.36 19.95 -5.88
N ARG A 26 14.16 20.22 -5.34
CA ARG A 26 13.34 19.17 -4.69
C ARG A 26 12.55 18.40 -5.75
N CYS A 27 13.24 17.88 -6.74
CA CYS A 27 12.86 16.62 -7.31
C CYS A 27 13.04 15.60 -6.17
N ALA A 28 11.99 15.36 -5.40
CA ALA A 28 11.95 14.25 -4.48
C ALA A 28 12.23 13.02 -5.36
N MET A 29 13.45 12.50 -5.33
CA MET A 29 13.68 11.14 -5.77
C MET A 29 12.66 10.36 -4.98
N ARG A 30 11.64 9.82 -5.66
CA ARG A 30 10.73 8.83 -5.06
C ARG A 30 11.66 7.75 -4.54
N GLY A 31 11.95 7.80 -3.24
CA GLY A 31 12.83 6.87 -2.57
C GLY A 31 12.30 5.47 -2.82
N GLU A 32 13.18 4.49 -2.82
CA GLU A 32 12.76 3.10 -2.90
C GLU A 32 11.77 2.83 -1.76
N ILE A 33 10.60 2.25 -2.10
CA ILE A 33 9.58 1.95 -1.10
C ILE A 33 10.11 0.89 -0.14
N ASP A 34 10.01 1.14 1.16
CA ASP A 34 10.29 0.14 2.19
C ASP A 34 9.21 -0.94 2.19
N ARG A 35 9.60 -2.14 1.76
CA ARG A 35 8.76 -3.34 1.69
C ARG A 35 9.04 -4.32 2.83
N SER A 36 9.74 -3.86 3.87
CA SER A 36 9.97 -4.69 5.05
C SER A 36 8.62 -5.10 5.67
N VAL A 37 8.53 -6.35 6.06
CA VAL A 37 7.32 -6.94 6.60
C VAL A 37 7.41 -7.05 8.12
N VAL A 38 6.26 -7.29 8.78
CA VAL A 38 6.23 -7.59 10.21
C VAL A 38 7.12 -8.80 10.52
N LYS A 39 7.87 -8.73 11.62
CA LYS A 39 8.85 -9.77 12.02
C LYS A 39 8.19 -11.04 12.57
N SER A 40 6.97 -10.92 13.05
CA SER A 40 6.17 -12.04 13.55
C SER A 40 4.73 -11.92 13.06
N LEU A 41 4.11 -13.05 12.79
CA LEU A 41 2.71 -13.16 12.41
C LEU A 41 2.15 -14.44 13.00
N ASP A 42 1.13 -14.31 13.84
CA ASP A 42 0.27 -15.44 14.16
C ASP A 42 -0.69 -15.65 12.99
N LEU A 43 -0.39 -16.66 12.18
CA LEU A 43 -1.17 -16.95 10.98
C LEU A 43 -2.62 -17.34 11.34
N ASN A 44 -2.85 -18.04 12.44
CA ASN A 44 -4.20 -18.41 12.85
C ASN A 44 -5.02 -17.17 13.23
N ASN A 45 -4.41 -16.24 13.96
CA ASN A 45 -5.06 -14.98 14.30
C ASN A 45 -5.27 -14.06 13.08
N TYR A 46 -4.45 -14.21 12.03
CA TYR A 46 -4.63 -13.48 10.77
C TYR A 46 -5.79 -14.01 9.92
N MET A 47 -6.24 -15.24 10.13
CA MET A 47 -7.37 -15.84 9.41
C MET A 47 -8.69 -15.12 9.70
N GLY A 48 -9.75 -15.50 8.98
CA GLY A 48 -11.08 -14.91 9.09
C GLY A 48 -11.27 -13.71 8.18
N ARG A 49 -12.25 -12.87 8.52
CA ARG A 49 -12.69 -11.76 7.66
C ARG A 49 -11.92 -10.48 7.94
N TRP A 50 -11.65 -9.78 6.84
CA TRP A 50 -11.12 -8.43 6.80
C TRP A 50 -11.99 -7.55 5.90
N TYR A 51 -12.18 -6.29 6.29
CA TYR A 51 -12.84 -5.25 5.51
C TYR A 51 -11.78 -4.38 4.86
N GLU A 52 -11.88 -4.13 3.56
CA GLU A 52 -10.95 -3.29 2.82
C GLU A 52 -11.36 -1.82 2.95
N VAL A 53 -10.75 -1.12 3.90
CA VAL A 53 -11.04 0.28 4.19
C VAL A 53 -10.55 1.21 3.09
N ALA A 54 -9.38 0.92 2.53
CA ALA A 54 -8.80 1.69 1.44
C ALA A 54 -7.86 0.83 0.59
N ARG A 55 -7.68 1.23 -0.66
CA ARG A 55 -6.71 0.64 -1.60
C ARG A 55 -6.18 1.66 -2.60
N PHE A 56 -5.07 1.35 -3.24
CA PHE A 56 -4.72 1.99 -4.51
C PHE A 56 -5.62 1.47 -5.65
N ASP A 57 -5.90 2.33 -6.65
CA ASP A 57 -6.68 1.89 -7.81
C ASP A 57 -5.89 0.88 -8.65
N HIS A 58 -6.48 -0.27 -8.89
CA HIS A 58 -5.95 -1.30 -9.77
C HIS A 58 -7.06 -2.02 -10.51
N SER A 59 -6.73 -2.56 -11.68
CA SER A 59 -7.70 -3.01 -12.69
C SER A 59 -8.67 -4.10 -12.19
N PHE A 60 -8.24 -5.00 -11.32
CA PHE A 60 -9.07 -6.12 -10.88
C PHE A 60 -10.10 -5.74 -9.80
N GLU A 61 -9.90 -4.63 -9.05
CA GLU A 61 -10.87 -4.12 -8.06
C GLU A 61 -11.50 -2.78 -8.45
N ARG A 62 -11.17 -2.25 -9.63
CA ARG A 62 -11.70 -0.95 -10.10
C ARG A 62 -13.22 -0.94 -10.10
N GLY A 63 -13.80 0.10 -9.47
CA GLY A 63 -15.24 0.27 -9.33
C GLY A 63 -15.90 -0.67 -8.32
N MET A 64 -15.14 -1.43 -7.53
CA MET A 64 -15.69 -2.22 -6.44
C MET A 64 -15.87 -1.39 -5.18
N SER A 65 -16.93 -1.72 -4.44
CA SER A 65 -17.25 -1.22 -3.09
C SER A 65 -17.61 -2.38 -2.15
N ASN A 66 -17.66 -2.11 -0.86
CA ASN A 66 -17.95 -3.10 0.19
C ASN A 66 -17.04 -4.35 0.09
N VAL A 67 -15.76 -4.11 -0.22
CA VAL A 67 -14.82 -5.21 -0.44
C VAL A 67 -14.43 -5.84 0.89
N THR A 68 -14.45 -7.17 0.90
CA THR A 68 -13.98 -7.99 2.02
C THR A 68 -13.07 -9.09 1.52
N ALA A 69 -12.08 -9.46 2.35
CA ALA A 69 -11.26 -10.64 2.14
C ALA A 69 -11.49 -11.63 3.29
N GLU A 70 -11.66 -12.90 2.98
CA GLU A 70 -11.81 -13.97 3.96
C GLU A 70 -10.70 -15.00 3.76
N TYR A 71 -9.92 -15.25 4.81
CA TYR A 71 -8.81 -16.18 4.79
C TYR A 71 -9.12 -17.40 5.64
N THR A 72 -8.84 -18.60 5.13
CA THR A 72 -9.05 -19.86 5.84
C THR A 72 -7.83 -20.75 5.67
N LEU A 73 -7.17 -21.08 6.78
CA LEU A 73 -6.05 -22.03 6.77
C LEU A 73 -6.59 -23.43 6.47
N GLN A 74 -5.97 -24.09 5.49
CA GLN A 74 -6.31 -25.43 5.05
C GLN A 74 -5.42 -26.48 5.71
N PRO A 75 -5.83 -27.75 5.80
CA PRO A 75 -5.03 -28.83 6.38
C PRO A 75 -3.67 -29.04 5.71
N ASP A 76 -3.50 -28.65 4.44
CA ASP A 76 -2.26 -28.73 3.68
C ASP A 76 -1.31 -27.54 3.93
N GLY A 77 -1.68 -26.62 4.84
CA GLY A 77 -0.91 -25.41 5.15
C GLY A 77 -1.12 -24.25 4.17
N MET A 78 -1.91 -24.45 3.12
CA MET A 78 -2.32 -23.36 2.23
C MET A 78 -3.41 -22.53 2.89
N VAL A 79 -3.50 -21.26 2.49
CA VAL A 79 -4.61 -20.37 2.90
C VAL A 79 -5.57 -20.22 1.73
N ARG A 80 -6.82 -20.58 1.91
CA ARG A 80 -7.90 -20.25 0.97
C ARG A 80 -8.24 -18.78 1.15
N VAL A 81 -8.37 -18.05 0.04
CA VAL A 81 -8.70 -16.63 0.01
C VAL A 81 -9.99 -16.44 -0.76
N ILE A 82 -10.93 -15.70 -0.19
CA ILE A 82 -12.16 -15.31 -0.89
C ILE A 82 -12.31 -13.81 -0.77
N ASN A 83 -12.20 -13.11 -1.90
CA ASN A 83 -12.51 -11.69 -1.97
C ASN A 83 -13.95 -11.53 -2.47
N ARG A 84 -14.73 -10.68 -1.79
CA ARG A 84 -16.09 -10.32 -2.18
C ARG A 84 -16.23 -8.81 -2.22
N GLY A 85 -17.14 -8.33 -3.06
CA GLY A 85 -17.48 -6.91 -3.15
C GLY A 85 -18.66 -6.70 -4.07
N VAL A 86 -18.97 -5.44 -4.36
CA VAL A 86 -20.06 -5.05 -5.25
C VAL A 86 -19.49 -4.17 -6.38
N ARG A 87 -19.81 -4.49 -7.63
CA ARG A 87 -19.51 -3.66 -8.81
C ARG A 87 -20.78 -3.44 -9.61
N ASP A 88 -21.12 -2.18 -9.89
CA ASP A 88 -22.35 -1.81 -10.62
C ASP A 88 -23.63 -2.43 -10.04
N GLY A 89 -23.72 -2.45 -8.69
CA GLY A 89 -24.83 -3.03 -7.95
C GLY A 89 -24.87 -4.57 -7.94
N LYS A 90 -23.88 -5.25 -8.55
CA LYS A 90 -23.84 -6.72 -8.64
C LYS A 90 -22.76 -7.30 -7.73
N PRO A 91 -23.09 -8.35 -6.95
CA PRO A 91 -22.08 -9.06 -6.17
C PRO A 91 -20.98 -9.65 -7.05
N GLN A 92 -19.75 -9.53 -6.59
CA GLN A 92 -18.57 -10.12 -7.20
C GLN A 92 -17.86 -11.01 -6.18
N GLU A 93 -17.31 -12.12 -6.64
CA GLU A 93 -16.51 -13.02 -5.82
C GLU A 93 -15.28 -13.48 -6.62
N ALA A 94 -14.12 -13.52 -5.96
CA ALA A 94 -12.91 -14.11 -6.49
C ALA A 94 -12.33 -15.08 -5.45
N ILE A 95 -12.05 -16.31 -5.87
CA ILE A 95 -11.46 -17.34 -5.03
C ILE A 95 -10.01 -17.53 -5.42
N GLY A 96 -9.14 -17.43 -4.43
CA GLY A 96 -7.69 -17.61 -4.59
C GLY A 96 -7.11 -18.48 -3.49
N LYS A 97 -5.81 -18.58 -3.52
CA LYS A 97 -5.01 -19.28 -2.51
C LYS A 97 -3.76 -18.50 -2.18
N ALA A 98 -3.30 -18.64 -0.94
CA ALA A 98 -2.03 -18.09 -0.53
C ALA A 98 -1.17 -19.16 0.15
N LYS A 99 0.14 -18.94 0.13
CA LYS A 99 1.10 -19.76 0.86
C LYS A 99 2.06 -18.87 1.64
N THR A 100 2.52 -19.37 2.76
CA THR A 100 3.54 -18.74 3.58
C THR A 100 4.90 -18.75 2.88
N THR A 101 5.81 -17.91 3.37
CA THR A 101 7.22 -17.89 2.98
C THR A 101 8.10 -18.02 4.22
N ALA A 102 9.41 -17.97 4.05
CA ALA A 102 10.35 -17.95 5.17
C ALA A 102 10.25 -16.67 6.03
N GLU A 103 9.70 -15.57 5.47
CA GLU A 103 9.46 -14.32 6.19
C GLU A 103 8.03 -14.32 6.73
N ALA A 104 7.84 -14.19 8.03
CA ALA A 104 6.55 -14.33 8.72
C ALA A 104 5.44 -13.44 8.13
N GLY A 105 5.74 -12.16 7.84
CA GLY A 105 4.79 -11.20 7.27
C GLY A 105 4.65 -11.25 5.75
N ARG A 106 5.31 -12.18 5.06
CA ARG A 106 5.24 -12.30 3.60
C ARG A 106 4.54 -13.57 3.18
N LEU A 107 3.45 -13.41 2.42
CA LEU A 107 2.76 -14.50 1.76
C LEU A 107 2.87 -14.34 0.25
N ARG A 108 2.53 -15.40 -0.47
CA ARG A 108 2.37 -15.39 -1.93
C ARG A 108 0.93 -15.74 -2.25
N VAL A 109 0.20 -14.83 -2.91
CA VAL A 109 -1.22 -15.00 -3.24
C VAL A 109 -1.42 -15.23 -4.74
N SER A 110 -2.35 -16.13 -5.09
CA SER A 110 -2.73 -16.41 -6.48
C SER A 110 -4.25 -16.52 -6.60
N PHE A 111 -4.81 -15.78 -7.58
CA PHE A 111 -6.20 -15.89 -8.02
C PHE A 111 -6.33 -16.55 -9.40
N PHE A 112 -5.21 -16.85 -10.05
CA PHE A 112 -5.23 -17.49 -11.36
C PHE A 112 -4.08 -18.47 -11.52
N MET A 113 -4.41 -19.74 -11.64
CA MET A 113 -3.48 -20.86 -11.90
C MET A 113 -2.24 -20.85 -10.99
N PHE A 114 -1.06 -20.62 -11.55
CA PHE A 114 0.25 -20.67 -10.86
C PHE A 114 0.91 -19.28 -10.74
N PHE A 115 0.21 -18.22 -11.11
CA PHE A 115 0.73 -16.85 -11.03
C PHE A 115 0.59 -16.32 -9.61
N TYR A 116 1.70 -16.30 -8.88
CA TYR A 116 1.75 -15.82 -7.51
C TYR A 116 2.31 -14.39 -7.44
N SER A 117 1.61 -13.52 -6.73
CA SER A 117 2.06 -12.17 -6.37
C SER A 117 2.47 -12.10 -4.91
N ASP A 118 3.36 -11.18 -4.59
CA ASP A 118 3.73 -10.93 -3.20
C ASP A 118 2.58 -10.23 -2.46
N TYR A 119 2.34 -10.69 -1.25
CA TYR A 119 1.41 -10.12 -0.28
C TYR A 119 2.22 -9.85 0.99
N ASN A 120 2.56 -8.59 1.20
CA ASN A 120 3.46 -8.14 2.24
C ASN A 120 2.68 -7.43 3.34
N ILE A 121 2.59 -8.00 4.52
CA ILE A 121 2.03 -7.35 5.71
C ILE A 121 3.11 -6.39 6.23
N LEU A 122 2.99 -5.12 5.87
CA LEU A 122 3.96 -4.07 6.15
C LEU A 122 3.90 -3.59 7.60
N ALA A 123 2.68 -3.49 8.13
CA ALA A 123 2.40 -3.16 9.52
C ALA A 123 1.06 -3.77 9.92
N MET A 124 0.85 -3.94 11.22
CA MET A 124 -0.37 -4.48 11.79
C MET A 124 -0.61 -3.86 13.17
N GLY A 125 -1.85 -3.69 13.55
CA GLY A 125 -2.24 -3.27 14.89
C GLY A 125 -1.81 -4.30 15.94
N LYS A 126 -1.61 -3.83 17.17
CA LYS A 126 -1.06 -4.65 18.27
C LYS A 126 -1.87 -5.92 18.51
N ASP A 127 -3.20 -5.82 18.41
CA ASP A 127 -4.13 -6.93 18.63
C ASP A 127 -4.65 -7.52 17.31
N GLY A 128 -4.03 -7.16 16.17
CA GLY A 128 -4.41 -7.62 14.84
C GLY A 128 -5.68 -6.99 14.30
N GLU A 129 -6.09 -5.85 14.83
CA GLU A 129 -7.34 -5.17 14.48
C GLU A 129 -7.31 -4.48 13.11
N TRP A 130 -6.13 -4.16 12.60
CA TRP A 130 -5.91 -3.62 11.26
C TRP A 130 -4.61 -4.15 10.66
N ALA A 131 -4.50 -4.09 9.35
CA ALA A 131 -3.28 -4.41 8.61
C ALA A 131 -3.04 -3.41 7.46
N LEU A 132 -1.79 -2.98 7.29
CA LEU A 132 -1.30 -2.29 6.11
C LEU A 132 -0.61 -3.32 5.23
N VAL A 133 -1.13 -3.53 4.02
CA VAL A 133 -0.66 -4.56 3.11
C VAL A 133 -0.16 -3.95 1.82
N GLY A 134 1.00 -4.38 1.38
CA GLY A 134 1.58 -3.98 0.10
C GLY A 134 1.96 -5.18 -0.75
N SER A 135 2.59 -4.91 -1.89
CA SER A 135 3.09 -5.92 -2.80
C SER A 135 4.53 -5.61 -3.21
N ARG A 136 5.09 -6.43 -4.11
CA ARG A 136 6.39 -6.14 -4.73
C ARG A 136 6.37 -4.81 -5.52
N SER A 137 5.26 -4.53 -6.18
CA SER A 137 5.08 -3.28 -6.92
C SER A 137 4.58 -2.17 -5.99
N PRO A 138 5.10 -0.93 -6.12
CA PRO A 138 4.62 0.22 -5.36
C PRO A 138 3.19 0.65 -5.70
N LYS A 139 2.61 0.07 -6.74
CA LYS A 139 1.25 0.38 -7.22
C LYS A 139 0.15 -0.34 -6.45
N TYR A 140 0.51 -1.13 -5.44
CA TYR A 140 -0.45 -1.90 -4.66
C TYR A 140 -0.27 -1.60 -3.18
N LEU A 141 -1.32 -1.12 -2.56
CA LEU A 141 -1.41 -0.85 -1.13
C LEU A 141 -2.87 -1.03 -0.71
N TRP A 142 -3.09 -1.67 0.44
CA TRP A 142 -4.39 -1.87 1.05
C TRP A 142 -4.34 -1.54 2.53
N ILE A 143 -5.43 -0.98 3.04
CA ILE A 143 -5.71 -0.84 4.48
C ILE A 143 -6.87 -1.78 4.80
N LEU A 144 -6.62 -2.76 5.65
CA LEU A 144 -7.59 -3.76 6.06
C LEU A 144 -7.98 -3.56 7.53
N SER A 145 -9.24 -3.81 7.86
CA SER A 145 -9.80 -3.74 9.22
C SER A 145 -10.52 -5.01 9.60
N ARG A 146 -10.48 -5.36 10.89
CA ARG A 146 -11.31 -6.43 11.46
C ARG A 146 -12.76 -6.03 11.68
N THR A 147 -13.02 -4.73 11.79
CA THR A 147 -14.35 -4.18 11.99
C THR A 147 -14.82 -3.43 10.75
N PRO A 148 -16.13 -3.37 10.48
CA PRO A 148 -16.65 -2.64 9.31
C PRO A 148 -16.45 -1.12 9.39
N LYS A 149 -16.08 -0.58 10.55
CA LYS A 149 -15.79 0.84 10.72
C LYS A 149 -14.41 1.05 11.32
N MET A 150 -13.67 2.00 10.78
CA MET A 150 -12.35 2.39 11.26
C MET A 150 -12.34 3.89 11.58
N SER A 151 -11.91 4.23 12.80
CA SER A 151 -11.87 5.63 13.24
C SER A 151 -10.80 6.43 12.48
N GLN A 152 -11.04 7.73 12.31
CA GLN A 152 -10.10 8.65 11.65
C GLN A 152 -8.73 8.70 12.33
N ALA A 153 -8.67 8.49 13.65
CA ALA A 153 -7.40 8.45 14.38
C ALA A 153 -6.54 7.26 13.96
N VAL A 154 -7.16 6.07 13.83
CA VAL A 154 -6.47 4.85 13.36
C VAL A 154 -6.06 5.00 11.89
N ILE A 155 -6.94 5.50 11.03
CA ILE A 155 -6.64 5.79 9.61
C ILE A 155 -5.42 6.72 9.52
N SER A 156 -5.42 7.83 10.26
CA SER A 156 -4.34 8.82 10.24
C SER A 156 -2.99 8.20 10.64
N HIS A 157 -2.99 7.32 11.64
CA HIS A 157 -1.80 6.58 12.06
C HIS A 157 -1.29 5.65 10.95
N ILE A 158 -2.19 4.86 10.31
CA ILE A 158 -1.81 3.96 9.24
C ILE A 158 -1.27 4.73 8.02
N LEU A 159 -1.89 5.86 7.67
CA LEU A 159 -1.42 6.74 6.60
C LEU A 159 -0.02 7.30 6.88
N GLN A 160 0.28 7.64 8.15
CA GLN A 160 1.62 8.05 8.54
C GLN A 160 2.63 6.91 8.30
N LEU A 161 2.35 5.70 8.76
CA LEU A 161 3.20 4.53 8.55
C LEU A 161 3.43 4.25 7.05
N ALA A 162 2.39 4.41 6.21
CA ALA A 162 2.52 4.23 4.77
C ALA A 162 3.43 5.30 4.14
N ARG A 163 3.29 6.58 4.52
CA ARG A 163 4.15 7.68 4.05
C ARG A 163 5.61 7.50 4.47
N GLU A 164 5.85 7.08 5.71
CA GLU A 164 7.21 6.80 6.22
C GLU A 164 7.90 5.71 5.40
N ARG A 165 7.14 4.78 4.81
CA ARG A 165 7.60 3.74 3.90
C ARG A 165 7.72 4.20 2.43
N GLY A 166 7.41 5.46 2.12
CA GLY A 166 7.54 6.05 0.79
C GLY A 166 6.31 5.90 -0.10
N TYR A 167 5.15 5.44 0.41
CA TYR A 167 3.92 5.38 -0.37
C TYR A 167 3.26 6.75 -0.47
N ASP A 168 2.74 7.08 -1.65
CA ASP A 168 1.92 8.27 -1.88
C ASP A 168 0.47 7.99 -1.44
N THR A 169 0.16 8.35 -0.21
CA THR A 169 -1.16 8.08 0.37
C THR A 169 -2.28 8.92 -0.22
N SER A 170 -1.99 9.94 -1.06
CA SER A 170 -3.02 10.71 -1.75
C SER A 170 -3.72 9.92 -2.86
N GLU A 171 -3.12 8.81 -3.31
CA GLU A 171 -3.69 7.91 -4.32
C GLU A 171 -4.65 6.85 -3.72
N LEU A 172 -4.82 6.80 -2.38
CA LEU A 172 -5.73 5.84 -1.74
C LEU A 172 -7.19 6.19 -2.00
N ILE A 173 -7.94 5.20 -2.46
CA ILE A 173 -9.40 5.22 -2.58
C ILE A 173 -9.97 4.60 -1.31
N PHE A 174 -10.75 5.37 -0.57
CA PHE A 174 -11.45 4.90 0.64
C PHE A 174 -12.85 4.41 0.29
N ASP A 175 -13.22 3.28 0.85
CA ASP A 175 -14.61 2.82 0.81
C ASP A 175 -15.42 3.54 1.90
N ALA A 176 -16.35 4.40 1.48
CA ALA A 176 -17.19 5.19 2.38
C ALA A 176 -18.05 4.32 3.33
N SER A 177 -18.25 3.05 3.02
CA SER A 177 -18.97 2.11 3.88
C SER A 177 -18.17 1.75 5.15
N TYR A 178 -16.84 1.93 5.13
CA TYR A 178 -15.92 1.46 6.17
C TYR A 178 -15.16 2.57 6.89
N VAL A 179 -15.46 3.82 6.61
CA VAL A 179 -14.88 5.01 7.27
C VAL A 179 -15.95 5.69 8.12
N ASP A 180 -15.59 6.12 9.35
CA ASP A 180 -16.46 6.93 10.24
C ASP A 180 -16.44 8.40 9.84
#